data_7101a1cf8759728eddb930e701c31571
#
_entry.id   7101a1cf8759728eddb930e701c31571
#
_cell.length_a   1.000
_cell.length_b   1.000
_cell.length_c   1.000
_cell.angle_alpha   90.00
_cell.angle_beta   90.00
_cell.angle_gamma   90.00
#
_symmetry.space_group_name_H-M   'P 1'
#
loop_
_entity.id
_entity.type
_entity.pdbx_description
1 polymer ?
#
loop_
_entity_poly.entity_id
_entity_poly.type
_entity_poly.pdbx_seq_one_letter_code
_entity_poly.pdbx_strand_id
1 'polypeptide(L)'
;MILKKPTPTQASALRDNPRLGMLQLSDNRLVQAFFDWLTGYYLTPPLWKSTPSLELLYGILQYIGGLAIALSHWQLIPLVWVLSVAGAAQLQEIAHFCAHNAFFPQYPTYNHLLGCLLTLITGKKPFPLFKKDHLLIHHPPKNLATMNDKGNTPYLVEELGFEFGQEEAFYWQNLGKLLLSPKFYGETFLARLTNLLKAPINYQIATLIVLFLASICAGLTHSCLICLLWAVFTQLGTYAAALLQQLPEHNWAYEADENEGAKSQVIGKSFALYLGAYPPHSDHWLEWLKWSTELVGAVFIRLIILPVSLGAHCVHHATPNDHNWANQLYTLRAFQTGSVKGWQRYQFLEVWGYRNALNYVFVGFSLRGKS
;
A
#
# COMPACT_ATOMS: atom_id res chain seq x y z
N MET A 1 5.15 18.57 20.54
CA MET A 1 6.26 18.73 19.58
C MET A 1 5.70 18.34 18.23
N ILE A 2 5.15 19.28 17.48
CA ILE A 2 4.66 19.07 16.11
C ILE A 2 5.84 18.51 15.34
N LEU A 3 5.65 17.38 14.65
CA LEU A 3 6.65 16.82 13.74
C LEU A 3 6.92 17.86 12.65
N LYS A 4 7.83 18.79 12.93
CA LYS A 4 8.22 19.81 11.98
C LYS A 4 8.79 19.12 10.75
N LYS A 5 8.41 19.62 9.60
CA LYS A 5 9.03 19.32 8.31
C LYS A 5 10.56 19.28 8.49
N PRO A 6 11.24 18.22 8.06
CA PRO A 6 12.70 18.20 8.11
C PRO A 6 13.22 19.41 7.33
N THR A 7 14.12 20.16 7.94
CA THR A 7 14.80 21.27 7.25
C THR A 7 15.59 20.69 6.07
N PRO A 8 15.85 21.46 5.01
CA PRO A 8 16.71 21.03 3.90
C PRO A 8 18.05 20.45 4.39
N THR A 9 18.59 20.98 5.49
CA THR A 9 19.83 20.50 6.13
C THR A 9 19.64 19.13 6.78
N GLN A 10 18.49 18.85 7.40
CA GLN A 10 18.20 17.54 7.97
C GLN A 10 18.00 16.48 6.90
N ALA A 11 17.36 16.86 5.78
CA ALA A 11 17.18 15.97 4.64
C ALA A 11 18.52 15.69 3.91
N SER A 12 19.47 16.65 3.87
CA SER A 12 20.81 16.40 3.36
C SER A 12 21.63 15.51 4.29
N ALA A 13 21.57 15.74 5.60
CA ALA A 13 22.24 14.92 6.59
C ALA A 13 21.77 13.46 6.58
N LEU A 14 20.50 13.21 6.28
CA LEU A 14 19.97 11.86 6.07
C LEU A 14 20.53 11.20 4.80
N ARG A 15 20.77 11.99 3.72
CA ARG A 15 21.37 11.49 2.48
C ARG A 15 22.85 11.11 2.64
N ASP A 16 23.59 11.90 3.39
CA ASP A 16 25.02 11.70 3.64
C ASP A 16 25.28 10.71 4.79
N ASN A 17 24.22 10.05 5.29
CA ASN A 17 24.38 9.07 6.36
C ASN A 17 25.18 7.87 5.82
N PRO A 18 26.39 7.59 6.39
CA PRO A 18 27.25 6.48 5.94
C PRO A 18 26.55 5.11 5.95
N ARG A 19 25.47 4.98 6.74
CA ARG A 19 24.65 3.76 6.81
C ARG A 19 23.93 3.49 5.48
N LEU A 20 23.60 4.50 4.69
CA LEU A 20 23.00 4.29 3.36
C LEU A 20 23.98 3.65 2.37
N GLY A 21 25.27 3.94 2.48
CA GLY A 21 26.34 3.29 1.70
C GLY A 21 26.50 1.79 2.02
N MET A 22 26.05 1.35 3.21
CA MET A 22 26.12 -0.06 3.62
C MET A 22 25.06 -0.96 2.99
N LEU A 23 24.08 -0.41 2.27
CA LEU A 23 23.10 -1.20 1.54
C LEU A 23 23.69 -1.86 0.29
N GLN A 24 24.90 -1.48 -0.12
CA GLN A 24 25.65 -2.22 -1.14
C GLN A 24 26.17 -3.54 -0.53
N LEU A 25 25.28 -4.53 -0.47
CA LEU A 25 25.56 -5.81 0.17
C LEU A 25 26.36 -6.77 -0.71
N SER A 26 26.45 -6.49 -2.01
CA SER A 26 27.13 -7.37 -2.93
C SER A 26 27.56 -6.65 -4.22
N ASP A 27 28.73 -7.01 -4.74
CA ASP A 27 29.17 -6.62 -6.09
C ASP A 27 28.39 -7.39 -7.19
N ASN A 28 27.65 -8.43 -6.80
CA ASN A 28 26.80 -9.15 -7.73
C ASN A 28 25.53 -8.34 -8.04
N ARG A 29 25.37 -7.94 -9.30
CA ARG A 29 24.26 -7.12 -9.76
C ARG A 29 22.87 -7.72 -9.52
N LEU A 30 22.72 -9.05 -9.56
CA LEU A 30 21.44 -9.73 -9.30
C LEU A 30 21.08 -9.66 -7.81
N VAL A 31 22.07 -9.90 -6.94
CA VAL A 31 21.88 -9.79 -5.50
C VAL A 31 21.55 -8.35 -5.11
N GLN A 32 22.28 -7.37 -5.64
CA GLN A 32 21.98 -5.96 -5.39
C GLN A 32 20.59 -5.57 -5.91
N ALA A 33 20.20 -6.01 -7.11
CA ALA A 33 18.86 -5.74 -7.66
C ALA A 33 17.74 -6.33 -6.80
N PHE A 34 17.95 -7.49 -6.19
CA PHE A 34 17.01 -8.05 -5.22
C PHE A 34 16.87 -7.16 -3.98
N PHE A 35 17.97 -6.67 -3.42
CA PHE A 35 17.93 -5.76 -2.27
C PHE A 35 17.34 -4.39 -2.61
N ASP A 36 17.65 -3.85 -3.78
CA ASP A 36 17.05 -2.60 -4.29
C ASP A 36 15.52 -2.74 -4.40
N TRP A 37 15.06 -3.86 -4.97
CA TRP A 37 13.62 -4.18 -5.04
C TRP A 37 13.00 -4.38 -3.65
N LEU A 38 13.65 -5.15 -2.78
CA LEU A 38 13.14 -5.46 -1.45
C LEU A 38 13.00 -4.21 -0.60
N THR A 39 14.07 -3.42 -0.53
CA THR A 39 14.09 -2.19 0.28
C THR A 39 13.30 -1.05 -0.33
N GLY A 40 13.16 -1.03 -1.66
CA GLY A 40 12.65 0.13 -2.41
C GLY A 40 13.67 1.25 -2.58
N TYR A 41 14.89 1.07 -2.05
CA TYR A 41 15.97 2.03 -2.17
C TYR A 41 16.97 1.58 -3.26
N TYR A 42 16.88 2.19 -4.42
CA TYR A 42 17.70 1.81 -5.56
C TYR A 42 19.07 2.51 -5.53
N LEU A 43 20.13 1.77 -5.24
CA LEU A 43 21.50 2.26 -5.36
C LEU A 43 21.93 2.39 -6.83
N THR A 44 21.49 1.44 -7.65
CA THR A 44 21.77 1.37 -9.08
C THR A 44 20.47 1.46 -9.89
N PRO A 45 20.54 1.85 -11.18
CA PRO A 45 19.38 1.69 -12.06
C PRO A 45 18.88 0.25 -12.06
N PRO A 46 17.56 0.02 -12.06
CA PRO A 46 17.01 -1.33 -12.03
C PRO A 46 17.51 -2.14 -13.25
N LEU A 47 17.79 -3.43 -13.04
CA LEU A 47 18.20 -4.33 -14.12
C LEU A 47 17.13 -4.47 -15.20
N TRP A 48 15.87 -4.40 -14.78
CA TRP A 48 14.70 -4.36 -15.66
C TRP A 48 13.70 -3.36 -15.10
N LYS A 49 13.00 -2.70 -16.00
CA LYS A 49 11.87 -1.85 -15.65
C LYS A 49 10.60 -2.67 -15.80
N SER A 50 9.76 -2.63 -14.77
CA SER A 50 8.44 -3.23 -14.89
C SER A 50 7.55 -2.41 -15.83
N THR A 51 6.55 -3.07 -16.38
CA THR A 51 5.51 -2.42 -17.19
C THR A 51 4.14 -2.65 -16.55
N PRO A 52 3.16 -1.76 -16.79
CA PRO A 52 1.79 -1.97 -16.32
C PRO A 52 1.23 -3.35 -16.64
N SER A 53 1.50 -3.87 -17.83
CA SER A 53 1.02 -5.19 -18.26
C SER A 53 1.69 -6.35 -17.52
N LEU A 54 2.99 -6.25 -17.19
CA LEU A 54 3.69 -7.24 -16.38
C LEU A 54 3.17 -7.26 -14.95
N GLU A 55 2.91 -6.09 -14.36
CA GLU A 55 2.31 -5.99 -13.03
C GLU A 55 0.90 -6.62 -13.00
N LEU A 56 0.09 -6.36 -14.04
CA LEU A 56 -1.24 -6.97 -14.17
C LEU A 56 -1.14 -8.49 -14.30
N LEU A 57 -0.28 -8.99 -15.18
CA LEU A 57 -0.06 -10.43 -15.35
C LEU A 57 0.38 -11.09 -14.05
N TYR A 58 1.32 -10.47 -13.33
CA TYR A 58 1.81 -10.97 -12.06
C TYR A 58 0.70 -11.03 -11.00
N GLY A 59 -0.11 -9.97 -10.87
CA GLY A 59 -1.24 -9.94 -9.94
C GLY A 59 -2.30 -11.01 -10.28
N ILE A 60 -2.62 -11.21 -11.57
CA ILE A 60 -3.54 -12.25 -12.02
C ILE A 60 -2.98 -13.65 -11.71
N LEU A 61 -1.71 -13.90 -12.03
CA LEU A 61 -1.07 -15.20 -11.77
C LEU A 61 -1.06 -15.54 -10.28
N GLN A 62 -0.80 -14.57 -9.41
CA GLN A 62 -0.88 -14.78 -7.96
C GLN A 62 -2.31 -15.08 -7.51
N TYR A 63 -3.28 -14.28 -7.92
CA TYR A 63 -4.66 -14.37 -7.48
C TYR A 63 -5.33 -15.66 -7.98
N ILE A 64 -5.29 -15.90 -9.29
CA ILE A 64 -5.88 -17.08 -9.91
C ILE A 64 -5.05 -18.33 -9.65
N GLY A 65 -3.71 -18.21 -9.63
CA GLY A 65 -2.82 -19.30 -9.28
C GLY A 65 -3.08 -19.83 -7.86
N GLY A 66 -3.33 -18.93 -6.90
CA GLY A 66 -3.75 -19.33 -5.56
C GLY A 66 -5.06 -20.11 -5.55
N LEU A 67 -6.07 -19.68 -6.32
CA LEU A 67 -7.32 -20.44 -6.49
C LEU A 67 -7.08 -21.80 -7.16
N ALA A 68 -6.31 -21.85 -8.24
CA ALA A 68 -6.02 -23.09 -8.97
C ALA A 68 -5.32 -24.12 -8.10
N ILE A 69 -4.35 -23.69 -7.26
CA ILE A 69 -3.68 -24.57 -6.29
C ILE A 69 -4.67 -25.02 -5.20
N ALA A 70 -5.54 -24.14 -4.68
CA ALA A 70 -6.55 -24.49 -3.71
C ALA A 70 -7.53 -25.55 -4.25
N LEU A 71 -7.93 -25.44 -5.52
CA LEU A 71 -8.81 -26.42 -6.20
C LEU A 71 -8.14 -27.78 -6.40
N SER A 72 -6.85 -27.79 -6.68
CA SER A 72 -6.08 -29.03 -6.90
C SER A 72 -5.62 -29.67 -5.60
N HIS A 73 -5.30 -28.87 -4.59
CA HIS A 73 -4.70 -29.27 -3.31
C HIS A 73 -5.26 -28.45 -2.17
N TRP A 74 -6.52 -28.70 -1.78
CA TRP A 74 -7.22 -27.90 -0.77
C TRP A 74 -6.49 -27.85 0.59
N GLN A 75 -5.66 -28.84 0.93
CA GLN A 75 -4.83 -28.88 2.13
C GLN A 75 -3.80 -27.71 2.16
N LEU A 76 -3.47 -27.16 0.99
CA LEU A 76 -2.54 -26.06 0.85
C LEU A 76 -3.21 -24.67 0.97
N ILE A 77 -4.54 -24.60 1.22
CA ILE A 77 -5.25 -23.32 1.39
C ILE A 77 -4.54 -22.37 2.36
N PRO A 78 -4.03 -22.80 3.54
CA PRO A 78 -3.32 -21.91 4.44
C PRO A 78 -2.04 -21.29 3.85
N LEU A 79 -1.39 -21.99 2.91
CA LEU A 79 -0.20 -21.50 2.22
C LEU A 79 -0.55 -20.63 1.03
N VAL A 80 -1.48 -21.07 0.19
CA VAL A 80 -1.85 -20.34 -1.03
C VAL A 80 -2.73 -19.11 -0.75
N TRP A 81 -3.31 -19.03 0.44
CA TRP A 81 -3.99 -17.84 0.92
C TRP A 81 -3.09 -16.59 0.86
N VAL A 82 -1.84 -16.69 1.31
CA VAL A 82 -0.86 -15.59 1.24
C VAL A 82 -0.66 -15.13 -0.22
N LEU A 83 -0.54 -16.08 -1.16
CA LEU A 83 -0.41 -15.79 -2.58
C LEU A 83 -1.64 -15.05 -3.14
N SER A 84 -2.84 -15.54 -2.80
CA SER A 84 -4.09 -14.91 -3.26
C SER A 84 -4.29 -13.51 -2.69
N VAL A 85 -3.93 -13.28 -1.42
CA VAL A 85 -3.99 -11.95 -0.79
C VAL A 85 -3.00 -11.00 -1.46
N ALA A 86 -1.76 -11.46 -1.74
CA ALA A 86 -0.77 -10.68 -2.48
C ALA A 86 -1.28 -10.28 -3.86
N GLY A 87 -1.85 -11.25 -4.61
CA GLY A 87 -2.46 -10.98 -5.92
C GLY A 87 -3.62 -9.98 -5.84
N ALA A 88 -4.51 -10.12 -4.85
CA ALA A 88 -5.62 -9.18 -4.66
C ALA A 88 -5.14 -7.77 -4.31
N ALA A 89 -4.11 -7.62 -3.48
CA ALA A 89 -3.49 -6.34 -3.16
C ALA A 89 -2.82 -5.71 -4.40
N GLN A 90 -2.10 -6.50 -5.19
CA GLN A 90 -1.51 -6.09 -6.46
C GLN A 90 -2.57 -5.58 -7.44
N LEU A 91 -3.66 -6.34 -7.64
CA LEU A 91 -4.75 -5.95 -8.55
C LEU A 91 -5.50 -4.71 -8.07
N GLN A 92 -5.60 -4.50 -6.75
CA GLN A 92 -6.16 -3.28 -6.18
C GLN A 92 -5.29 -2.07 -6.49
N GLU A 93 -3.96 -2.20 -6.36
CA GLU A 93 -3.04 -1.11 -6.69
C GLU A 93 -3.10 -0.75 -8.18
N ILE A 94 -3.26 -1.74 -9.06
CA ILE A 94 -3.47 -1.49 -10.49
C ILE A 94 -4.79 -0.76 -10.74
N ALA A 95 -5.87 -1.14 -10.04
CA ALA A 95 -7.15 -0.41 -10.12
C ALA A 95 -6.99 1.05 -9.64
N HIS A 96 -6.16 1.30 -8.64
CA HIS A 96 -5.81 2.64 -8.17
C HIS A 96 -5.17 3.48 -9.30
N PHE A 97 -4.18 2.95 -10.04
CA PHE A 97 -3.60 3.65 -11.18
C PHE A 97 -4.57 3.78 -12.38
N CYS A 98 -5.53 2.87 -12.53
CA CYS A 98 -6.64 3.04 -13.46
C CYS A 98 -7.52 4.26 -13.10
N ALA A 99 -7.68 4.60 -11.80
CA ALA A 99 -8.42 5.79 -11.40
C ALA A 99 -7.76 7.08 -11.91
N HIS A 100 -6.43 7.10 -11.96
CA HIS A 100 -5.62 8.19 -12.52
C HIS A 100 -5.48 8.16 -14.04
N ASN A 101 -6.11 7.22 -14.74
CA ASN A 101 -5.92 6.95 -16.18
C ASN A 101 -4.46 6.65 -16.56
N ALA A 102 -3.67 6.12 -15.62
CA ALA A 102 -2.23 5.91 -15.81
C ALA A 102 -1.89 4.53 -16.43
N PHE A 103 -2.80 3.56 -16.41
CA PHE A 103 -2.58 2.25 -17.02
C PHE A 103 -2.66 2.32 -18.57
N PHE A 104 -3.72 2.94 -19.10
CA PHE A 104 -3.92 3.24 -20.52
C PHE A 104 -4.02 4.76 -20.71
N PRO A 105 -2.91 5.49 -20.83
CA PRO A 105 -2.92 6.96 -20.75
C PRO A 105 -3.83 7.66 -21.76
N GLN A 106 -3.97 7.09 -22.95
CA GLN A 106 -4.77 7.66 -24.04
C GLN A 106 -6.22 7.17 -24.05
N TYR A 107 -6.58 6.20 -23.18
CA TYR A 107 -7.87 5.50 -23.23
C TYR A 107 -8.56 5.47 -21.86
N PRO A 108 -9.19 6.58 -21.42
CA PRO A 108 -9.86 6.65 -20.11
C PRO A 108 -10.95 5.59 -19.92
N THR A 109 -11.66 5.22 -21.01
CA THR A 109 -12.70 4.17 -20.98
C THR A 109 -12.10 2.81 -20.64
N TYR A 110 -10.95 2.45 -21.22
CA TYR A 110 -10.30 1.18 -20.91
C TYR A 110 -9.76 1.14 -19.47
N ASN A 111 -9.25 2.25 -18.95
CA ASN A 111 -8.91 2.36 -17.51
C ASN A 111 -10.16 2.13 -16.65
N HIS A 112 -11.29 2.74 -17.01
CA HIS A 112 -12.53 2.56 -16.27
C HIS A 112 -13.01 1.10 -16.28
N LEU A 113 -13.01 0.46 -17.44
CA LEU A 113 -13.43 -0.94 -17.59
C LEU A 113 -12.49 -1.89 -16.82
N LEU A 114 -11.18 -1.71 -16.97
CA LEU A 114 -10.20 -2.52 -16.22
C LEU A 114 -10.35 -2.31 -14.72
N GLY A 115 -10.44 -1.07 -14.24
CA GLY A 115 -10.65 -0.77 -12.83
C GLY A 115 -11.92 -1.40 -12.26
N CYS A 116 -13.04 -1.35 -13.03
CA CYS A 116 -14.28 -2.04 -12.65
C CYS A 116 -14.07 -3.55 -12.55
N LEU A 117 -13.43 -4.18 -13.54
CA LEU A 117 -13.16 -5.62 -13.54
C LEU A 117 -12.31 -6.02 -12.34
N LEU A 118 -11.20 -5.30 -12.09
CA LEU A 118 -10.28 -5.63 -10.99
C LEU A 118 -10.94 -5.49 -9.61
N THR A 119 -11.71 -4.42 -9.38
CA THR A 119 -12.41 -4.24 -8.10
C THR A 119 -13.55 -5.23 -7.92
N LEU A 120 -14.19 -5.67 -9.00
CA LEU A 120 -15.25 -6.67 -8.97
C LEU A 120 -14.69 -8.05 -8.59
N ILE A 121 -13.65 -8.53 -9.28
CA ILE A 121 -13.10 -9.88 -9.02
C ILE A 121 -12.39 -9.97 -7.65
N THR A 122 -11.87 -8.88 -7.13
CA THR A 122 -11.21 -8.83 -5.82
C THR A 122 -12.15 -8.47 -4.67
N GLY A 123 -13.44 -8.20 -4.94
CA GLY A 123 -14.42 -7.84 -3.89
C GLY A 123 -14.12 -6.53 -3.17
N LYS A 124 -13.48 -5.58 -3.84
CA LYS A 124 -13.10 -4.28 -3.27
C LYS A 124 -14.22 -3.24 -3.42
N LYS A 125 -13.99 -2.03 -2.88
CA LYS A 125 -14.90 -0.90 -3.10
C LYS A 125 -15.15 -0.72 -4.59
N PRO A 126 -16.42 -0.64 -5.06
CA PRO A 126 -16.74 -0.48 -6.48
C PRO A 126 -15.94 0.66 -7.12
N PHE A 127 -15.28 0.39 -8.23
CA PHE A 127 -14.37 1.32 -8.87
C PHE A 127 -14.94 2.72 -9.12
N PRO A 128 -16.21 2.91 -9.57
CA PRO A 128 -16.76 4.24 -9.77
C PRO A 128 -16.81 5.07 -8.48
N LEU A 129 -17.12 4.44 -7.33
CA LEU A 129 -17.13 5.10 -6.03
C LEU A 129 -15.71 5.36 -5.54
N PHE A 130 -14.82 4.36 -5.68
CA PHE A 130 -13.41 4.52 -5.34
C PHE A 130 -12.77 5.66 -6.11
N LYS A 131 -12.91 5.68 -7.45
CA LYS A 131 -12.34 6.72 -8.32
C LYS A 131 -12.82 8.12 -7.90
N LYS A 132 -14.11 8.27 -7.62
CA LYS A 132 -14.69 9.55 -7.20
C LYS A 132 -14.06 10.03 -5.88
N ASP A 133 -14.07 9.18 -4.85
CA ASP A 133 -13.58 9.54 -3.53
C ASP A 133 -12.07 9.79 -3.55
N HIS A 134 -11.34 8.95 -4.27
CA HIS A 134 -9.89 9.05 -4.39
C HIS A 134 -9.44 10.33 -5.07
N LEU A 135 -10.02 10.67 -6.23
CA LEU A 135 -9.60 11.85 -6.99
C LEU A 135 -10.13 13.18 -6.41
N LEU A 136 -11.38 13.19 -5.90
CA LEU A 136 -12.03 14.44 -5.49
C LEU A 136 -11.92 14.76 -4.00
N ILE A 137 -11.68 13.73 -3.16
CA ILE A 137 -11.64 13.90 -1.71
C ILE A 137 -10.22 13.72 -1.19
N HIS A 138 -9.56 12.60 -1.55
CA HIS A 138 -8.24 12.23 -1.03
C HIS A 138 -7.10 13.02 -1.68
N HIS A 139 -7.03 13.11 -3.01
CA HIS A 139 -5.92 13.75 -3.73
C HIS A 139 -5.76 15.27 -3.56
N PRO A 140 -6.80 16.08 -3.34
CA PRO A 140 -6.59 17.51 -3.13
C PRO A 140 -5.66 17.75 -1.92
N PRO A 141 -4.52 18.47 -2.08
CA PRO A 141 -3.53 18.63 -1.00
C PRO A 141 -4.09 19.17 0.31
N LYS A 142 -5.13 20.04 0.23
CA LYS A 142 -5.82 20.58 1.40
C LYS A 142 -6.60 19.54 2.20
N ASN A 143 -7.08 18.48 1.53
CA ASN A 143 -7.87 17.42 2.17
C ASN A 143 -6.98 16.25 2.63
N LEU A 144 -5.96 15.92 1.83
CA LEU A 144 -5.05 14.80 2.07
C LEU A 144 -4.65 14.69 3.54
N ALA A 145 -4.84 13.53 4.13
CA ALA A 145 -4.50 13.20 5.51
C ALA A 145 -5.07 14.16 6.57
N THR A 146 -6.25 14.77 6.31
CA THR A 146 -6.98 15.61 7.26
C THR A 146 -8.35 15.03 7.55
N MET A 147 -9.09 15.61 8.52
CA MET A 147 -10.48 15.23 8.80
C MET A 147 -11.45 15.48 7.62
N ASN A 148 -11.03 16.24 6.60
CA ASN A 148 -11.79 16.41 5.35
C ASN A 148 -11.57 15.27 4.35
N ASP A 149 -10.57 14.42 4.58
CA ASP A 149 -10.27 13.21 3.80
C ASP A 149 -11.21 12.07 4.24
N LYS A 150 -12.49 12.25 3.92
CA LYS A 150 -13.57 11.34 4.33
C LYS A 150 -13.32 9.92 3.80
N GLY A 151 -13.31 8.95 4.69
CA GLY A 151 -13.02 7.55 4.37
C GLY A 151 -11.55 7.16 4.57
N ASN A 152 -10.69 8.09 4.93
CA ASN A 152 -9.31 7.83 5.34
C ASN A 152 -9.08 8.32 6.78
N THR A 153 -8.78 9.60 7.02
CA THR A 153 -8.47 10.08 8.38
C THR A 153 -9.65 9.89 9.35
N PRO A 154 -10.91 10.30 9.04
CA PRO A 154 -12.04 10.03 9.93
C PRO A 154 -12.27 8.53 10.15
N TYR A 155 -12.10 7.72 9.12
CA TYR A 155 -12.21 6.25 9.25
C TYR A 155 -11.18 5.70 10.26
N LEU A 156 -9.92 6.11 10.16
CA LEU A 156 -8.88 5.68 11.10
C LEU A 156 -9.16 6.16 12.53
N VAL A 157 -9.51 7.45 12.67
CA VAL A 157 -9.61 8.11 13.98
C VAL A 157 -10.92 7.76 14.68
N GLU A 158 -12.06 7.88 13.99
CA GLU A 158 -13.39 7.78 14.60
C GLU A 158 -13.95 6.35 14.53
N GLU A 159 -13.77 5.65 13.40
CA GLU A 159 -14.36 4.32 13.23
C GLU A 159 -13.44 3.20 13.72
N LEU A 160 -12.12 3.31 13.49
CA LEU A 160 -11.14 2.32 13.94
C LEU A 160 -10.47 2.66 15.29
N GLY A 161 -10.80 3.80 15.88
CA GLY A 161 -10.37 4.17 17.22
C GLY A 161 -8.90 4.54 17.36
N PHE A 162 -8.25 5.04 16.28
CA PHE A 162 -6.92 5.64 16.37
C PHE A 162 -7.00 7.12 16.79
N GLU A 163 -7.75 7.41 17.84
CA GLU A 163 -8.01 8.75 18.36
C GLU A 163 -6.70 9.50 18.66
N PHE A 164 -6.66 10.79 18.34
CA PHE A 164 -5.48 11.61 18.64
C PHE A 164 -5.26 11.79 20.15
N GLY A 165 -4.00 11.97 20.57
CA GLY A 165 -3.63 12.31 21.93
C GLY A 165 -3.45 11.12 22.87
N GLN A 166 -3.66 9.89 22.43
CA GLN A 166 -3.42 8.69 23.21
C GLN A 166 -1.92 8.39 23.32
N GLU A 167 -1.53 7.51 24.25
CA GLU A 167 -0.16 7.03 24.35
C GLU A 167 0.19 6.07 23.19
N GLU A 168 1.45 6.02 22.78
CA GLU A 168 1.91 5.18 21.67
C GLU A 168 1.54 3.69 21.86
N ALA A 169 1.65 3.19 23.09
CA ALA A 169 1.28 1.81 23.43
C ALA A 169 -0.20 1.50 23.15
N PHE A 170 -1.08 2.49 23.29
CA PHE A 170 -2.51 2.35 22.97
C PHE A 170 -2.73 2.00 21.49
N TYR A 171 -2.03 2.67 20.58
CA TYR A 171 -2.19 2.44 19.14
C TYR A 171 -1.73 1.04 18.72
N TRP A 172 -0.63 0.55 19.30
CA TRP A 172 -0.17 -0.83 19.08
C TRP A 172 -1.19 -1.86 19.60
N GLN A 173 -1.76 -1.63 20.77
CA GLN A 173 -2.80 -2.50 21.34
C GLN A 173 -4.08 -2.45 20.49
N ASN A 174 -4.50 -1.25 20.05
CA ASN A 174 -5.67 -1.09 19.20
C ASN A 174 -5.49 -1.81 17.87
N LEU A 175 -4.33 -1.64 17.19
CA LEU A 175 -4.01 -2.38 15.97
C LEU A 175 -4.10 -3.89 16.18
N GLY A 176 -3.50 -4.40 17.24
CA GLY A 176 -3.57 -5.83 17.58
C GLY A 176 -5.00 -6.32 17.83
N LYS A 177 -5.81 -5.54 18.56
CA LYS A 177 -7.23 -5.84 18.79
C LYS A 177 -8.03 -5.86 17.49
N LEU A 178 -7.85 -4.89 16.61
CA LEU A 178 -8.55 -4.81 15.32
C LEU A 178 -8.23 -6.03 14.46
N LEU A 179 -6.95 -6.38 14.31
CA LEU A 179 -6.53 -7.52 13.49
C LEU A 179 -7.08 -8.88 13.99
N LEU A 180 -7.43 -8.98 15.27
CA LEU A 180 -8.02 -10.18 15.87
C LEU A 180 -9.54 -10.07 16.05
N SER A 181 -10.16 -8.94 15.71
CA SER A 181 -11.57 -8.66 15.99
C SER A 181 -12.50 -9.18 14.90
N PRO A 182 -13.37 -10.15 15.16
CA PRO A 182 -14.44 -10.54 14.23
C PRO A 182 -15.34 -9.36 13.84
N LYS A 183 -15.55 -8.41 14.76
CA LYS A 183 -16.32 -7.18 14.52
C LYS A 183 -15.70 -6.36 13.40
N PHE A 184 -14.39 -6.11 13.42
CA PHE A 184 -13.68 -5.38 12.36
C PHE A 184 -13.93 -6.00 10.98
N TYR A 185 -13.79 -7.33 10.87
CA TYR A 185 -14.01 -8.02 9.60
C TYR A 185 -15.47 -7.99 9.16
N GLY A 186 -16.41 -8.15 10.09
CA GLY A 186 -17.85 -8.07 9.81
C GLY A 186 -18.28 -6.68 9.35
N GLU A 187 -17.83 -5.62 10.02
CA GLU A 187 -18.13 -4.22 9.65
C GLU A 187 -17.50 -3.86 8.31
N THR A 188 -16.27 -4.29 8.05
CA THR A 188 -15.60 -4.09 6.76
C THR A 188 -16.38 -4.79 5.64
N PHE A 189 -16.83 -6.02 5.86
CA PHE A 189 -17.66 -6.76 4.89
C PHE A 189 -18.98 -6.03 4.62
N LEU A 190 -19.70 -5.61 5.67
CA LEU A 190 -20.95 -4.86 5.55
C LEU A 190 -20.76 -3.53 4.83
N ALA A 191 -19.67 -2.83 5.09
CA ALA A 191 -19.30 -1.60 4.35
C ALA A 191 -19.08 -1.88 2.86
N ARG A 192 -18.44 -3.00 2.49
CA ARG A 192 -18.30 -3.42 1.08
C ARG A 192 -19.62 -3.70 0.42
N LEU A 193 -20.51 -4.44 1.11
CA LEU A 193 -21.86 -4.73 0.62
C LEU A 193 -22.67 -3.45 0.45
N THR A 194 -22.64 -2.55 1.42
CA THR A 194 -23.32 -1.26 1.35
C THR A 194 -22.80 -0.42 0.17
N ASN A 195 -21.49 -0.40 -0.07
CA ASN A 195 -20.90 0.29 -1.21
C ASN A 195 -21.33 -0.35 -2.54
N LEU A 196 -21.46 -1.69 -2.60
CA LEU A 196 -21.98 -2.35 -3.80
C LEU A 196 -23.42 -1.89 -4.10
N LEU A 197 -24.29 -1.80 -3.09
CA LEU A 197 -25.66 -1.32 -3.25
C LEU A 197 -25.75 0.17 -3.67
N LYS A 198 -24.73 0.97 -3.35
CA LYS A 198 -24.61 2.38 -3.78
C LYS A 198 -23.93 2.54 -5.16
N ALA A 199 -23.36 1.48 -5.71
CA ALA A 199 -22.68 1.52 -7.00
C ALA A 199 -23.70 1.73 -8.15
N PRO A 200 -23.26 2.21 -9.33
CA PRO A 200 -24.11 2.27 -10.51
C PRO A 200 -24.73 0.90 -10.84
N ILE A 201 -25.96 0.89 -11.32
CA ILE A 201 -26.74 -0.33 -11.53
C ILE A 201 -26.04 -1.33 -12.48
N ASN A 202 -25.36 -0.84 -13.51
CA ASN A 202 -24.57 -1.67 -14.42
C ASN A 202 -23.43 -2.41 -13.71
N TYR A 203 -22.77 -1.80 -12.72
CA TYR A 203 -21.76 -2.45 -11.90
C TYR A 203 -22.38 -3.52 -11.00
N GLN A 204 -23.55 -3.24 -10.39
CA GLN A 204 -24.28 -4.22 -9.56
C GLN A 204 -24.68 -5.44 -10.41
N ILE A 205 -25.25 -5.23 -11.61
CA ILE A 205 -25.64 -6.30 -12.54
C ILE A 205 -24.39 -7.13 -12.93
N ALA A 206 -23.29 -6.48 -13.31
CA ALA A 206 -22.05 -7.17 -13.64
C ALA A 206 -21.53 -8.03 -12.48
N THR A 207 -21.62 -7.51 -11.25
CA THR A 207 -21.25 -8.27 -10.03
C THR A 207 -22.13 -9.51 -9.86
N LEU A 208 -23.45 -9.37 -10.01
CA LEU A 208 -24.38 -10.51 -9.91
C LEU A 208 -24.12 -11.57 -11.00
N ILE A 209 -23.84 -11.15 -12.23
CA ILE A 209 -23.48 -12.06 -13.32
C ILE A 209 -22.19 -12.83 -13.01
N VAL A 210 -21.14 -12.15 -12.54
CA VAL A 210 -19.85 -12.81 -12.20
C VAL A 210 -20.05 -13.79 -11.04
N LEU A 211 -20.78 -13.41 -9.99
CA LEU A 211 -21.07 -14.31 -8.85
C LEU A 211 -21.89 -15.52 -9.30
N PHE A 212 -22.87 -15.32 -10.16
CA PHE A 212 -23.70 -16.40 -10.72
C PHE A 212 -22.85 -17.39 -11.53
N LEU A 213 -22.03 -16.87 -12.47
CA LEU A 213 -21.13 -17.70 -13.27
C LEU A 213 -20.12 -18.47 -12.41
N ALA A 214 -19.50 -17.79 -11.43
CA ALA A 214 -18.59 -18.43 -10.49
C ALA A 214 -19.27 -19.54 -9.70
N SER A 215 -20.52 -19.34 -9.25
CA SER A 215 -21.33 -20.34 -8.54
C SER A 215 -21.67 -21.55 -9.43
N ILE A 216 -22.01 -21.33 -10.70
CA ILE A 216 -22.23 -22.42 -11.66
C ILE A 216 -20.92 -23.21 -11.85
N CYS A 217 -19.81 -22.54 -12.12
CA CYS A 217 -18.52 -23.22 -12.29
C CYS A 217 -18.12 -24.04 -11.07
N ALA A 218 -18.27 -23.47 -9.87
CA ALA A 218 -18.00 -24.17 -8.62
C ALA A 218 -18.93 -25.38 -8.40
N GLY A 219 -20.21 -25.26 -8.77
CA GLY A 219 -21.19 -26.35 -8.71
C GLY A 219 -20.85 -27.48 -9.69
N LEU A 220 -20.56 -27.16 -10.95
CA LEU A 220 -20.18 -28.13 -11.98
C LEU A 220 -18.88 -28.88 -11.68
N THR A 221 -17.96 -28.23 -10.97
CA THR A 221 -16.68 -28.83 -10.56
C THR A 221 -16.72 -29.45 -9.15
N HIS A 222 -17.87 -29.49 -8.51
CA HIS A 222 -18.06 -29.96 -7.13
C HIS A 222 -17.10 -29.32 -6.10
N SER A 223 -16.69 -28.06 -6.35
CA SER A 223 -15.68 -27.33 -5.56
C SER A 223 -16.25 -26.16 -4.75
N CYS A 224 -17.57 -26.08 -4.58
CA CYS A 224 -18.24 -24.95 -3.90
C CYS A 224 -17.62 -24.62 -2.53
N LEU A 225 -17.38 -25.65 -1.69
CA LEU A 225 -16.78 -25.42 -0.38
C LEU A 225 -15.36 -24.86 -0.46
N ILE A 226 -14.55 -25.38 -1.37
CA ILE A 226 -13.15 -24.92 -1.58
C ILE A 226 -13.14 -23.48 -2.07
N CYS A 227 -13.97 -23.17 -3.07
CA CYS A 227 -14.12 -21.81 -3.57
C CYS A 227 -14.59 -20.83 -2.49
N LEU A 228 -15.57 -21.24 -1.66
CA LEU A 228 -16.08 -20.43 -0.56
C LEU A 228 -14.98 -20.19 0.50
N LEU A 229 -14.29 -21.24 0.94
CA LEU A 229 -13.20 -21.10 1.91
C LEU A 229 -12.08 -20.20 1.36
N TRP A 230 -11.66 -20.44 0.13
CA TRP A 230 -10.66 -19.59 -0.52
C TRP A 230 -11.10 -18.12 -0.58
N ALA A 231 -12.34 -17.85 -0.98
CA ALA A 231 -12.88 -16.49 -1.07
C ALA A 231 -12.91 -15.80 0.30
N VAL A 232 -13.43 -16.51 1.33
CA VAL A 232 -13.53 -15.97 2.70
C VAL A 232 -12.14 -15.67 3.24
N PHE A 233 -11.20 -16.61 3.19
CA PHE A 233 -9.84 -16.39 3.71
C PHE A 233 -9.12 -15.28 2.94
N THR A 234 -9.28 -15.22 1.62
CA THR A 234 -8.67 -14.15 0.81
C THR A 234 -9.26 -12.79 1.18
N GLN A 235 -10.58 -12.67 1.40
CA GLN A 235 -11.20 -11.41 1.84
C GLN A 235 -10.72 -11.00 3.22
N LEU A 236 -10.71 -11.89 4.20
CA LEU A 236 -10.20 -11.58 5.54
C LEU A 236 -8.75 -11.08 5.49
N GLY A 237 -7.90 -11.78 4.75
CA GLY A 237 -6.50 -11.36 4.56
C GLY A 237 -6.37 -10.02 3.87
N THR A 238 -7.19 -9.72 2.86
CA THR A 238 -7.14 -8.41 2.17
C THR A 238 -7.66 -7.28 3.03
N TYR A 239 -8.58 -7.52 3.99
CA TYR A 239 -9.00 -6.49 4.94
C TYR A 239 -7.88 -6.14 5.93
N ALA A 240 -7.21 -7.17 6.47
CA ALA A 240 -6.05 -6.96 7.33
C ALA A 240 -4.91 -6.25 6.58
N ALA A 241 -4.60 -6.70 5.35
CA ALA A 241 -3.56 -6.08 4.52
C ALA A 241 -3.90 -4.62 4.19
N ALA A 242 -5.17 -4.29 3.89
CA ALA A 242 -5.59 -2.92 3.60
C ALA A 242 -5.45 -2.00 4.82
N LEU A 243 -5.78 -2.45 6.03
CA LEU A 243 -5.55 -1.67 7.26
C LEU A 243 -4.06 -1.44 7.48
N LEU A 244 -3.25 -2.49 7.36
CA LEU A 244 -1.79 -2.41 7.51
C LEU A 244 -1.15 -1.54 6.42
N GLN A 245 -1.69 -1.52 5.20
CA GLN A 245 -1.26 -0.64 4.12
C GLN A 245 -1.60 0.82 4.42
N GLN A 246 -2.86 1.12 4.78
CA GLN A 246 -3.37 2.47 4.97
C GLN A 246 -2.63 3.23 6.08
N LEU A 247 -2.33 2.57 7.20
CA LEU A 247 -1.70 3.22 8.35
C LEU A 247 -0.38 3.95 7.99
N PRO A 248 0.60 3.34 7.32
CA PRO A 248 1.87 4.00 6.99
C PRO A 248 1.86 4.72 5.63
N GLU A 249 0.71 4.96 5.00
CA GLU A 249 0.66 5.69 3.71
C GLU A 249 0.93 7.19 3.88
N HIS A 250 0.50 7.76 5.01
CA HIS A 250 0.54 9.20 5.24
C HIS A 250 0.97 9.57 6.67
N ASN A 251 1.42 10.80 6.81
CA ASN A 251 1.53 11.48 8.10
C ASN A 251 0.18 12.10 8.46
N TRP A 252 -0.74 11.28 8.99
CA TRP A 252 -2.11 11.65 9.34
C TRP A 252 -2.21 12.74 10.42
N ALA A 253 -1.14 12.98 11.14
CA ALA A 253 -1.08 13.99 12.21
C ALA A 253 -0.47 15.32 11.74
N TYR A 254 -0.08 15.44 10.46
CA TYR A 254 0.48 16.67 9.93
C TYR A 254 -0.58 17.75 9.84
N GLU A 255 -0.27 18.92 10.41
CA GLU A 255 -1.06 20.13 10.31
C GLU A 255 -0.33 21.12 9.39
N ALA A 256 -0.97 21.43 8.28
CA ALA A 256 -0.44 22.40 7.34
C ALA A 256 -0.73 23.83 7.83
N ASP A 257 0.22 24.73 7.64
CA ASP A 257 -0.04 26.16 7.82
C ASP A 257 -1.03 26.66 6.76
N GLU A 258 -1.88 27.63 7.10
CA GLU A 258 -2.91 28.17 6.19
C GLU A 258 -2.33 28.67 4.86
N ASN A 259 -1.11 29.22 4.89
CA ASN A 259 -0.42 29.75 3.72
C ASN A 259 0.54 28.73 3.07
N GLU A 260 0.51 27.50 3.50
CA GLU A 260 1.40 26.48 2.97
C GLU A 260 1.02 26.06 1.55
N GLY A 261 1.96 26.17 0.62
CA GLY A 261 1.74 25.80 -0.78
C GLY A 261 1.46 24.29 -0.97
N ALA A 262 0.70 23.94 -2.00
CA ALA A 262 0.24 22.58 -2.26
C ALA A 262 1.38 21.52 -2.24
N LYS A 263 2.54 21.81 -2.86
CA LYS A 263 3.69 20.89 -2.85
C LYS A 263 4.25 20.66 -1.46
N SER A 264 4.30 21.71 -0.65
CA SER A 264 4.76 21.63 0.72
C SER A 264 3.84 20.77 1.57
N GLN A 265 2.52 20.93 1.39
CA GLN A 265 1.52 20.10 2.06
C GLN A 265 1.66 18.61 1.69
N VAL A 266 1.86 18.29 0.40
CA VAL A 266 2.11 16.89 -0.03
C VAL A 266 3.36 16.32 0.66
N ILE A 267 4.45 17.09 0.72
CA ILE A 267 5.69 16.66 1.39
C ILE A 267 5.50 16.46 2.90
N GLY A 268 4.77 17.36 3.56
CA GLY A 268 4.53 17.27 5.01
C GLY A 268 3.60 16.11 5.39
N LYS A 269 2.61 15.82 4.53
CA LYS A 269 1.60 14.78 4.72
C LYS A 269 2.03 13.39 4.23
N SER A 270 3.21 13.26 3.63
CA SER A 270 3.71 12.01 3.07
C SER A 270 5.16 11.79 3.47
N PHE A 271 5.62 10.54 3.40
CA PHE A 271 7.01 10.17 3.63
C PHE A 271 7.42 9.02 2.70
N ALA A 272 8.73 8.88 2.48
CA ALA A 272 9.30 7.78 1.71
C ALA A 272 9.48 6.58 2.63
N LEU A 273 8.79 5.48 2.34
CA LEU A 273 8.89 4.25 3.13
C LEU A 273 9.83 3.25 2.44
N TYR A 274 10.95 3.00 3.09
CA TYR A 274 11.90 1.96 2.70
C TYR A 274 11.77 0.74 3.63
N LEU A 275 11.85 -0.46 3.08
CA LEU A 275 11.75 -1.70 3.84
C LEU A 275 13.13 -2.22 4.25
N GLY A 276 13.12 -3.18 5.20
CA GLY A 276 14.33 -3.80 5.72
C GLY A 276 15.00 -2.98 6.81
N ALA A 277 16.14 -3.48 7.25
CA ALA A 277 16.97 -2.89 8.27
C ALA A 277 18.43 -2.87 7.80
N TYR A 278 19.23 -2.02 8.44
CA TYR A 278 20.66 -1.98 8.17
C TYR A 278 21.35 -3.29 8.57
N PRO A 279 22.29 -3.79 7.74
CA PRO A 279 23.09 -4.95 8.13
C PRO A 279 23.82 -4.68 9.45
N PRO A 280 24.01 -5.71 10.30
CA PRO A 280 24.78 -5.58 11.52
C PRO A 280 26.22 -5.13 11.24
N HIS A 281 26.77 -4.32 12.14
CA HIS A 281 28.18 -3.92 12.09
C HIS A 281 29.12 -4.92 12.80
N SER A 282 28.55 -5.87 13.53
CA SER A 282 29.31 -6.87 14.30
C SER A 282 29.28 -8.21 13.59
N ASP A 283 30.27 -9.04 13.89
CA ASP A 283 30.32 -10.43 13.42
C ASP A 283 29.48 -11.37 14.28
N HIS A 284 28.69 -10.82 15.23
CA HIS A 284 27.89 -11.63 16.14
C HIS A 284 26.69 -12.26 15.42
N TRP A 285 26.67 -13.59 15.35
CA TRP A 285 25.70 -14.36 14.56
C TRP A 285 24.21 -14.08 14.90
N LEU A 286 23.89 -13.75 16.18
CA LEU A 286 22.52 -13.42 16.58
C LEU A 286 22.02 -12.11 15.94
N GLU A 287 22.89 -11.12 15.73
CA GLU A 287 22.50 -9.88 15.05
C GLU A 287 22.22 -10.14 13.57
N TRP A 288 23.02 -11.00 12.95
CA TRP A 288 22.78 -11.45 11.57
C TRP A 288 21.50 -12.29 11.43
N LEU A 289 21.22 -13.16 12.42
CA LEU A 289 19.96 -13.91 12.45
C LEU A 289 18.74 -12.97 12.59
N LYS A 290 18.82 -12.00 13.51
CA LYS A 290 17.77 -10.98 13.67
C LYS A 290 17.57 -10.20 12.39
N TRP A 291 18.64 -9.72 11.77
CA TRP A 291 18.58 -8.99 10.50
C TRP A 291 17.96 -9.84 9.39
N SER A 292 18.35 -11.10 9.27
CA SER A 292 17.77 -12.04 8.29
C SER A 292 16.25 -12.23 8.51
N THR A 293 15.81 -12.30 9.77
CA THR A 293 14.38 -12.41 10.10
C THR A 293 13.62 -11.14 9.70
N GLU A 294 14.21 -9.97 9.92
CA GLU A 294 13.63 -8.69 9.48
C GLU A 294 13.54 -8.60 7.95
N LEU A 295 14.53 -9.15 7.21
CA LEU A 295 14.46 -9.23 5.74
C LEU A 295 13.34 -10.15 5.27
N VAL A 296 13.15 -11.31 5.89
CA VAL A 296 12.04 -12.21 5.57
C VAL A 296 10.70 -11.48 5.81
N GLY A 297 10.57 -10.78 6.94
CA GLY A 297 9.41 -9.94 7.21
C GLY A 297 9.21 -8.86 6.13
N ALA A 298 10.28 -8.22 5.69
CA ALA A 298 10.23 -7.21 4.62
C ALA A 298 9.75 -7.80 3.27
N VAL A 299 10.11 -9.05 2.94
CA VAL A 299 9.57 -9.75 1.76
C VAL A 299 8.06 -9.89 1.85
N PHE A 300 7.53 -10.36 2.99
CA PHE A 300 6.07 -10.47 3.19
C PHE A 300 5.38 -9.12 3.07
N ILE A 301 5.93 -8.07 3.68
CA ILE A 301 5.37 -6.72 3.59
C ILE A 301 5.38 -6.23 2.14
N ARG A 302 6.48 -6.44 1.40
CA ARG A 302 6.61 -6.04 0.00
C ARG A 302 5.60 -6.76 -0.90
N LEU A 303 5.31 -8.03 -0.64
CA LEU A 303 4.41 -8.81 -1.49
C LEU A 303 2.93 -8.60 -1.16
N ILE A 304 2.59 -8.43 0.13
CA ILE A 304 1.20 -8.49 0.60
C ILE A 304 0.64 -7.11 0.97
N ILE A 305 1.45 -6.27 1.63
CA ILE A 305 0.98 -5.00 2.20
C ILE A 305 1.33 -3.84 1.29
N LEU A 306 2.54 -3.82 0.72
CA LEU A 306 3.06 -2.74 -0.10
C LEU A 306 3.46 -3.24 -1.50
N PRO A 307 2.54 -3.87 -2.26
CA PRO A 307 2.88 -4.37 -3.59
C PRO A 307 3.22 -3.23 -4.55
N VAL A 308 3.85 -3.57 -5.67
CA VAL A 308 4.25 -2.65 -6.74
C VAL A 308 5.08 -1.49 -6.21
N SER A 309 4.50 -0.31 -6.17
CA SER A 309 5.17 0.96 -5.83
C SER A 309 4.64 1.62 -4.56
N LEU A 310 3.82 0.93 -3.77
CA LEU A 310 3.20 1.53 -2.57
C LEU A 310 4.19 2.07 -1.53
N GLY A 311 5.41 1.54 -1.46
CA GLY A 311 6.48 2.17 -0.65
C GLY A 311 6.86 3.59 -1.13
N ALA A 312 6.56 3.91 -2.39
CA ALA A 312 6.71 5.24 -2.98
C ALA A 312 5.38 6.00 -3.13
N HIS A 313 4.38 5.72 -2.28
CA HIS A 313 3.06 6.37 -2.33
C HIS A 313 3.14 7.90 -2.29
N CYS A 314 4.14 8.44 -1.60
CA CYS A 314 4.47 9.85 -1.62
C CYS A 314 4.77 10.41 -3.04
N VAL A 315 5.43 9.63 -3.91
CA VAL A 315 5.68 10.01 -5.31
C VAL A 315 4.38 10.06 -6.09
N HIS A 316 3.48 9.13 -5.81
CA HIS A 316 2.15 9.11 -6.42
C HIS A 316 1.37 10.40 -6.14
N HIS A 317 1.37 10.89 -4.89
CA HIS A 317 0.74 12.18 -4.56
C HIS A 317 1.45 13.39 -5.17
N ALA A 318 2.76 13.32 -5.35
CA ALA A 318 3.52 14.38 -6.03
C ALA A 318 3.27 14.41 -7.54
N THR A 319 3.13 13.24 -8.15
CA THR A 319 2.98 13.06 -9.60
C THR A 319 1.89 12.02 -9.93
N PRO A 320 0.60 12.31 -9.63
CA PRO A 320 -0.48 11.30 -9.70
C PRO A 320 -0.74 10.76 -11.11
N ASN A 321 -0.34 11.50 -12.15
CA ASN A 321 -0.51 11.09 -13.55
C ASN A 321 0.78 10.49 -14.14
N ASP A 322 1.72 10.04 -13.30
CA ASP A 322 2.95 9.40 -13.78
C ASP A 322 2.62 8.06 -14.46
N HIS A 323 2.88 7.97 -15.76
CA HIS A 323 2.68 6.75 -16.54
C HIS A 323 3.74 5.67 -16.27
N ASN A 324 4.83 6.04 -15.60
CA ASN A 324 5.88 5.11 -15.14
C ASN A 324 5.62 4.57 -13.73
N TRP A 325 4.36 4.57 -13.30
CA TRP A 325 3.95 4.19 -11.95
C TRP A 325 4.47 2.82 -11.48
N ALA A 326 4.64 1.87 -12.39
CA ALA A 326 5.21 0.55 -12.07
C ALA A 326 6.68 0.62 -11.58
N ASN A 327 7.34 1.77 -11.74
CA ASN A 327 8.73 2.01 -11.33
C ASN A 327 8.86 3.21 -10.37
N GLN A 328 7.82 3.60 -9.65
CA GLN A 328 7.86 4.78 -8.77
C GLN A 328 8.86 4.64 -7.62
N LEU A 329 9.15 3.43 -7.16
CA LEU A 329 10.24 3.20 -6.20
C LEU A 329 11.58 3.71 -6.74
N TYR A 330 11.86 3.51 -8.03
CA TYR A 330 13.05 4.07 -8.65
C TYR A 330 12.93 5.58 -8.85
N THR A 331 11.73 6.09 -9.18
CA THR A 331 11.46 7.53 -9.29
C THR A 331 11.63 8.24 -7.95
N LEU A 332 11.30 7.58 -6.83
CA LEU A 332 11.49 8.11 -5.48
C LEU A 332 12.93 8.56 -5.24
N ARG A 333 13.92 7.79 -5.73
CA ARG A 333 15.33 8.20 -5.67
C ARG A 333 15.58 9.55 -6.36
N ALA A 334 14.95 9.79 -7.52
CA ALA A 334 15.10 11.06 -8.23
C ALA A 334 14.53 12.23 -7.42
N PHE A 335 13.45 12.02 -6.66
CA PHE A 335 12.95 13.02 -5.71
C PHE A 335 13.96 13.28 -4.60
N GLN A 336 14.51 12.24 -4.00
CA GLN A 336 15.46 12.35 -2.88
C GLN A 336 16.79 13.00 -3.29
N THR A 337 17.20 12.85 -4.55
CA THR A 337 18.39 13.52 -5.10
C THR A 337 18.11 14.89 -5.69
N GLY A 338 16.87 15.39 -5.64
CA GLY A 338 16.48 16.68 -6.20
C GLY A 338 16.52 16.73 -7.74
N SER A 339 16.44 15.56 -8.40
CA SER A 339 16.54 15.47 -9.87
C SER A 339 15.20 15.65 -10.59
N VAL A 340 14.07 15.68 -9.87
CA VAL A 340 12.73 15.83 -10.46
C VAL A 340 12.45 17.30 -10.75
N LYS A 341 12.20 17.64 -12.03
CA LYS A 341 11.88 19.01 -12.45
C LYS A 341 10.68 19.59 -11.70
N GLY A 342 10.84 20.77 -11.13
CA GLY A 342 9.82 21.45 -10.35
C GLY A 342 9.69 20.97 -8.90
N TRP A 343 10.45 19.96 -8.49
CA TRP A 343 10.48 19.40 -7.14
C TRP A 343 11.86 19.46 -6.48
N GLN A 344 12.86 20.12 -7.07
CA GLN A 344 14.26 20.12 -6.63
C GLN A 344 14.46 20.59 -5.18
N ARG A 345 13.55 21.42 -4.67
CA ARG A 345 13.58 21.95 -3.29
C ARG A 345 12.78 21.11 -2.29
N TYR A 346 12.14 20.04 -2.77
CA TYR A 346 11.24 19.22 -1.98
C TYR A 346 11.75 17.80 -1.86
N GLN A 347 11.84 17.30 -0.66
CA GLN A 347 12.29 15.94 -0.37
C GLN A 347 11.38 15.34 0.69
N PHE A 348 11.05 14.09 0.52
CA PHE A 348 10.27 13.36 1.49
C PHE A 348 11.13 12.98 2.69
N LEU A 349 10.54 12.94 3.88
CA LEU A 349 11.14 12.30 5.02
C LEU A 349 11.35 10.82 4.72
N GLU A 350 12.56 10.31 4.96
CA GLU A 350 12.86 8.89 4.81
C GLU A 350 12.57 8.14 6.10
N VAL A 351 11.76 7.09 5.99
CA VAL A 351 11.46 6.19 7.11
C VAL A 351 11.86 4.77 6.70
N TRP A 352 12.73 4.16 7.49
CA TRP A 352 13.27 2.83 7.26
C TRP A 352 12.65 1.79 8.17
N GLY A 353 12.14 0.71 7.56
CA GLY A 353 11.46 -0.37 8.25
C GLY A 353 9.97 -0.09 8.48
N TYR A 354 9.16 -1.08 8.19
CA TYR A 354 7.70 -0.98 8.29
C TYR A 354 7.23 -0.67 9.72
N ARG A 355 7.83 -1.31 10.72
CA ARG A 355 7.52 -1.04 12.12
C ARG A 355 7.84 0.41 12.51
N ASN A 356 8.93 0.95 12.00
CA ASN A 356 9.31 2.34 12.26
C ASN A 356 8.34 3.31 11.59
N ALA A 357 7.78 2.95 10.43
CA ALA A 357 6.75 3.75 9.79
C ALA A 357 5.46 3.80 10.61
N LEU A 358 5.03 2.67 11.17
CA LEU A 358 3.91 2.63 12.12
C LEU A 358 4.21 3.44 13.38
N ASN A 359 5.40 3.29 13.97
CA ASN A 359 5.82 4.11 15.12
C ASN A 359 5.79 5.60 14.79
N TYR A 360 6.28 6.00 13.62
CA TYR A 360 6.25 7.39 13.17
C TYR A 360 4.82 7.94 13.14
N VAL A 361 3.87 7.17 12.59
CA VAL A 361 2.45 7.55 12.54
C VAL A 361 1.85 7.60 13.95
N PHE A 362 2.12 6.62 14.81
CA PHE A 362 1.56 6.54 16.17
C PHE A 362 2.10 7.64 17.09
N VAL A 363 3.38 7.97 16.97
CA VAL A 363 3.96 9.14 17.64
C VAL A 363 3.28 10.43 17.16
N GLY A 364 3.03 10.56 15.85
CA GLY A 364 2.27 11.67 15.29
C GLY A 364 0.88 11.79 15.90
N PHE A 365 0.12 10.69 15.95
CA PHE A 365 -1.21 10.66 16.58
C PHE A 365 -1.15 11.04 18.06
N SER A 366 -0.15 10.53 18.81
CA SER A 366 0.02 10.85 20.23
C SER A 366 0.30 12.33 20.49
N LEU A 367 1.01 13.00 19.61
CA LEU A 367 1.39 14.40 19.76
C LEU A 367 0.28 15.37 19.36
N ARG A 368 -0.52 15.05 18.34
CA ARG A 368 -1.57 15.92 17.81
C ARG A 368 -2.66 16.29 18.82
N GLY A 369 -2.98 15.45 19.76
CA GLY A 369 -4.00 15.73 20.79
C GLY A 369 -3.50 16.48 22.02
N LYS A 370 -2.21 16.78 22.09
CA LYS A 370 -1.56 17.46 23.25
C LYS A 370 -1.19 18.91 22.95
N SER A 371 -1.43 19.38 21.71
CA SER A 371 -1.27 20.76 21.27
C SER A 371 -2.62 21.46 21.27
#